data_1e3287bb4836cac44418433d68457a7f
#
_entry.id   1e3287bb4836cac44418433d68457a7f
#
_cell.length_a   1.000
_cell.length_b   1.000
_cell.length_c   1.000
_cell.angle_alpha   90.00
_cell.angle_beta   90.00
_cell.angle_gamma   90.00
#
_symmetry.space_group_name_H-M   'P 1'
#
loop_
_entity.id
_entity.type
_entity.pdbx_description
1 polymer ?
#
loop_
_entity_poly.entity_id
_entity_poly.type
_entity_poly.pdbx_seq_one_letter_code
_entity_poly.pdbx_strand_id
1 'polypeptide(L)'
;MVNVRRAFVVWGIGILACLSPGGGFVPAAHAQQTVMVTRSVAGLPAHPPISRRSLERYGQVLGLTDEQAEFARTIHEAYAAGMEQANRTRRAAFEDARRAAEDTGDHGAMMERMPEIEKAFRTTSDALEKTFFDDLRAILSEAQEERWAGVERMRRRELGMRGATLSGEGVDLVDLVASLKLGADVAQSLAPTLAEYEAEMDRHMQARVRMMAEDTLGMADLRDDPMKAMERFQASMKASRELGVKVRDANAQYARRVGAMLPEEARGAFEEELRKRSFPMVYRPSRAARDLEAALALEDLTTDQRERVQGVLERYRREAAVANDRWANAIRETEAAGEDGAIATPMGMMRISGGNEPAALTEARKARREADERATAALRSILTPGQQERLPKGHPEEDGAVMLGGARMIMEAR
;
A
#
# COMPACT_ATOMS: atom_id res chain seq x y z
N MET A 1 30.65 50.56 -0.52
CA MET A 1 31.06 49.21 -0.96
C MET A 1 30.91 48.29 0.23
N VAL A 2 29.77 47.63 0.37
CA VAL A 2 29.49 46.67 1.42
C VAL A 2 29.10 45.36 0.74
N ASN A 3 29.98 44.36 0.89
CA ASN A 3 29.81 43.03 0.37
C ASN A 3 28.80 42.28 1.27
N VAL A 4 27.61 42.07 0.78
CA VAL A 4 26.62 41.18 1.41
C VAL A 4 26.84 39.73 0.87
N ARG A 5 27.52 38.92 1.66
CA ARG A 5 27.61 37.49 1.42
C ARG A 5 26.23 36.88 1.70
N ARG A 6 25.56 36.36 0.67
CA ARG A 6 24.35 35.56 0.77
C ARG A 6 24.72 34.22 1.45
N ALA A 7 24.20 34.02 2.65
CA ALA A 7 24.27 32.73 3.33
C ALA A 7 23.26 31.79 2.70
N PHE A 8 23.74 30.64 2.19
CA PHE A 8 22.94 29.53 1.73
C PHE A 8 22.37 28.81 2.97
N VAL A 9 21.05 28.77 3.11
CA VAL A 9 20.38 27.89 4.05
C VAL A 9 20.19 26.54 3.38
N VAL A 10 21.13 25.63 3.64
CA VAL A 10 20.97 24.22 3.38
C VAL A 10 20.04 23.68 4.46
N TRP A 11 18.85 23.24 4.10
CA TRP A 11 17.95 22.51 5.00
C TRP A 11 18.49 21.09 5.19
N GLY A 12 19.57 20.98 5.97
CA GLY A 12 19.88 19.79 6.70
C GLY A 12 19.18 19.91 8.04
N ILE A 13 18.41 18.89 8.46
CA ILE A 13 17.90 18.79 9.80
C ILE A 13 19.12 18.67 10.71
N GLY A 14 19.54 19.80 11.26
CA GLY A 14 20.63 19.90 12.20
C GLY A 14 20.22 19.28 13.54
N ILE A 15 21.00 18.31 13.98
CA ILE A 15 21.01 17.84 15.36
C ILE A 15 21.42 19.04 16.22
N LEU A 16 20.50 19.57 17.00
CA LEU A 16 20.80 20.53 18.05
C LEU A 16 21.51 19.79 19.19
N ALA A 17 22.84 19.80 19.14
CA ALA A 17 23.64 19.36 20.28
C ALA A 17 23.65 20.48 21.29
N CYS A 18 22.93 20.35 22.40
CA CYS A 18 23.09 21.18 23.61
C CYS A 18 24.46 20.86 24.22
N LEU A 19 25.41 21.74 24.05
CA LEU A 19 26.68 21.75 24.78
C LEU A 19 26.42 22.35 26.16
N SER A 20 26.35 21.51 27.19
CA SER A 20 26.49 21.90 28.57
C SER A 20 27.96 21.80 28.99
N PRO A 21 28.59 22.81 29.63
CA PRO A 21 29.95 22.72 30.12
C PRO A 21 29.96 22.07 31.51
N GLY A 22 30.28 20.79 31.56
CA GLY A 22 30.43 20.07 32.82
C GLY A 22 30.87 18.64 32.56
N GLY A 23 32.14 18.34 32.74
CA GLY A 23 32.79 17.11 32.38
C GLY A 23 32.23 15.87 33.07
N GLY A 24 31.96 14.85 32.28
CA GLY A 24 31.68 13.50 32.69
C GLY A 24 31.65 12.64 31.40
N PHE A 25 32.62 11.75 31.28
CA PHE A 25 32.67 10.78 30.19
C PHE A 25 31.51 9.81 30.36
N VAL A 26 30.45 9.98 29.55
CA VAL A 26 29.36 9.01 29.39
C VAL A 26 29.65 8.21 28.15
N PRO A 27 29.65 6.85 28.20
CA PRO A 27 29.90 6.03 27.01
C PRO A 27 28.84 6.30 25.96
N ALA A 28 29.27 6.36 24.69
CA ALA A 28 28.47 6.64 23.52
C ALA A 28 27.19 5.80 23.52
N ALA A 29 26.08 6.41 23.90
CA ALA A 29 24.75 5.88 23.61
C ALA A 29 24.57 5.84 22.11
N HIS A 30 24.17 4.70 21.61
CA HIS A 30 23.91 4.39 20.23
C HIS A 30 23.11 5.53 19.56
N ALA A 31 23.73 6.17 18.58
CA ALA A 31 23.03 7.07 17.68
C ALA A 31 21.96 6.25 16.94
N GLN A 32 20.71 6.37 17.34
CA GLN A 32 19.60 5.78 16.63
C GLN A 32 19.50 6.46 15.28
N GLN A 33 19.89 5.75 14.22
CA GLN A 33 19.70 6.19 12.86
C GLN A 33 18.20 6.22 12.55
N THR A 34 17.68 7.42 12.41
CA THR A 34 16.34 7.65 11.88
C THR A 34 16.33 7.25 10.41
N VAL A 35 15.82 6.07 10.10
CA VAL A 35 15.65 5.64 8.72
C VAL A 35 14.40 6.32 8.17
N MET A 36 14.61 7.38 7.41
CA MET A 36 13.55 8.02 6.64
C MET A 36 13.24 7.13 5.43
N VAL A 37 12.15 6.39 5.48
CA VAL A 37 11.63 5.65 4.32
C VAL A 37 10.79 6.64 3.50
N THR A 38 11.44 7.42 2.65
CA THR A 38 10.73 8.23 1.65
C THR A 38 10.39 7.33 0.46
N ARG A 39 9.14 6.92 0.34
CA ARG A 39 8.64 6.40 -0.93
C ARG A 39 8.61 7.58 -1.89
N SER A 40 9.47 7.55 -2.91
CA SER A 40 9.61 8.63 -3.88
C SER A 40 8.25 8.98 -4.51
N VAL A 41 7.86 10.24 -4.37
CA VAL A 41 6.64 10.85 -4.90
C VAL A 41 6.61 10.90 -6.41
N ALA A 42 7.75 10.92 -7.02
CA ALA A 42 7.91 11.05 -8.47
C ALA A 42 7.30 9.90 -9.28
N GLY A 43 6.62 8.94 -8.65
CA GLY A 43 6.17 7.74 -9.33
C GLY A 43 4.74 7.28 -9.11
N LEU A 44 3.97 7.86 -8.20
CA LEU A 44 2.59 7.45 -8.00
C LEU A 44 1.66 8.40 -8.77
N PRO A 45 0.86 7.88 -9.73
CA PRO A 45 -0.19 8.67 -10.35
C PRO A 45 -1.14 9.17 -9.25
N ALA A 46 -1.58 10.41 -9.35
CA ALA A 46 -2.60 10.97 -8.44
C ALA A 46 -3.83 10.06 -8.40
N HIS A 47 -4.17 9.49 -9.56
CA HIS A 47 -5.18 8.46 -9.71
C HIS A 47 -4.56 7.19 -10.31
N PRO A 48 -4.79 6.01 -9.70
CA PRO A 48 -4.41 4.75 -10.32
C PRO A 48 -5.15 4.60 -11.63
N PRO A 49 -4.48 4.19 -12.69
CA PRO A 49 -5.17 3.85 -13.92
C PRO A 49 -6.19 2.74 -13.65
N ILE A 50 -7.34 2.84 -14.33
CA ILE A 50 -8.37 1.79 -14.32
C ILE A 50 -7.73 0.50 -14.87
N SER A 51 -7.76 -0.56 -14.07
CA SER A 51 -7.19 -1.84 -14.46
C SER A 51 -8.20 -2.67 -15.29
N ARG A 52 -7.71 -3.69 -16.02
CA ARG A 52 -8.61 -4.67 -16.68
C ARG A 52 -9.55 -5.33 -15.68
N ARG A 53 -9.07 -5.65 -14.48
CA ARG A 53 -9.91 -6.21 -13.41
C ARG A 53 -10.99 -5.22 -12.97
N SER A 54 -10.67 -3.92 -12.88
CA SER A 54 -11.67 -2.89 -12.57
C SER A 54 -12.73 -2.83 -13.67
N LEU A 55 -12.32 -2.85 -14.94
CA LEU A 55 -13.25 -2.88 -16.07
C LEU A 55 -14.19 -4.09 -16.02
N GLU A 56 -13.66 -5.30 -15.78
CA GLU A 56 -14.48 -6.50 -15.65
C GLU A 56 -15.52 -6.37 -14.55
N ARG A 57 -15.15 -5.78 -13.43
CA ARG A 57 -16.06 -5.52 -12.30
C ARG A 57 -17.11 -4.46 -12.63
N TYR A 58 -16.73 -3.39 -13.35
CA TYR A 58 -17.69 -2.41 -13.87
C TYR A 58 -18.70 -3.07 -14.80
N GLY A 59 -18.22 -3.94 -15.69
CA GLY A 59 -19.08 -4.73 -16.58
C GLY A 59 -20.08 -5.61 -15.84
N GLN A 60 -19.66 -6.27 -14.74
CA GLN A 60 -20.53 -7.06 -13.87
C GLN A 60 -21.60 -6.20 -13.18
N VAL A 61 -21.22 -5.04 -12.63
CA VAL A 61 -22.15 -4.12 -11.98
C VAL A 61 -23.19 -3.60 -12.99
N LEU A 62 -22.75 -3.24 -14.18
CA LEU A 62 -23.62 -2.72 -15.25
C LEU A 62 -24.46 -3.84 -15.89
N GLY A 63 -24.02 -5.10 -15.83
CA GLY A 63 -24.61 -6.21 -16.55
C GLY A 63 -24.43 -6.06 -18.06
N LEU A 64 -23.18 -5.78 -18.50
CA LEU A 64 -22.87 -5.65 -19.91
C LEU A 64 -23.13 -6.95 -20.66
N THR A 65 -23.64 -6.85 -21.88
CA THR A 65 -23.69 -7.97 -22.82
C THR A 65 -22.28 -8.28 -23.32
N ASP A 66 -22.10 -9.45 -23.94
CA ASP A 66 -20.79 -9.84 -24.51
C ASP A 66 -20.29 -8.82 -25.55
N GLU A 67 -21.20 -8.29 -26.38
CA GLU A 67 -20.88 -7.25 -27.36
C GLU A 67 -20.44 -5.94 -26.69
N GLN A 68 -21.18 -5.49 -25.68
CA GLN A 68 -20.81 -4.30 -24.90
C GLN A 68 -19.48 -4.49 -24.16
N ALA A 69 -19.22 -5.69 -23.64
CA ALA A 69 -17.96 -6.01 -22.97
C ALA A 69 -16.77 -5.95 -23.94
N GLU A 70 -16.95 -6.31 -25.22
CA GLU A 70 -15.92 -6.17 -26.26
C GLU A 70 -15.65 -4.69 -26.57
N PHE A 71 -16.70 -3.88 -26.74
CA PHE A 71 -16.54 -2.43 -26.90
C PHE A 71 -15.85 -1.80 -25.68
N ALA A 72 -16.25 -2.17 -24.47
CA ALA A 72 -15.63 -1.69 -23.24
C ALA A 72 -14.13 -2.05 -23.16
N ARG A 73 -13.71 -3.22 -23.66
CA ARG A 73 -12.29 -3.57 -23.77
C ARG A 73 -11.53 -2.65 -24.72
N THR A 74 -12.13 -2.35 -25.88
CA THR A 74 -11.53 -1.41 -26.84
C THR A 74 -11.39 -0.01 -26.28
N ILE A 75 -12.42 0.50 -25.61
CA ILE A 75 -12.38 1.80 -24.87
C ILE A 75 -11.26 1.79 -23.84
N HIS A 76 -11.15 0.71 -23.07
CA HIS A 76 -10.10 0.57 -22.05
C HIS A 76 -8.68 0.49 -22.64
N GLU A 77 -8.50 -0.14 -23.78
CA GLU A 77 -7.20 -0.19 -24.45
C GLU A 77 -6.75 1.20 -24.93
N ALA A 78 -7.67 1.99 -25.48
CA ALA A 78 -7.40 3.39 -25.84
C ALA A 78 -7.03 4.22 -24.59
N TYR A 79 -7.79 4.08 -23.51
CA TYR A 79 -7.49 4.71 -22.22
C TYR A 79 -6.12 4.30 -21.68
N ALA A 80 -5.80 3.01 -21.65
CA ALA A 80 -4.53 2.49 -21.16
C ALA A 80 -3.33 2.99 -21.97
N ALA A 81 -3.46 3.07 -23.31
CA ALA A 81 -2.46 3.64 -24.18
C ALA A 81 -2.24 5.14 -23.91
N GLY A 82 -3.31 5.89 -23.70
CA GLY A 82 -3.26 7.30 -23.31
C GLY A 82 -2.55 7.51 -21.97
N MET A 83 -2.88 6.71 -20.96
CA MET A 83 -2.25 6.75 -19.64
C MET A 83 -0.75 6.40 -19.70
N GLU A 84 -0.37 5.41 -20.51
CA GLU A 84 1.04 5.06 -20.72
C GLU A 84 1.80 6.23 -21.39
N GLN A 85 1.19 6.90 -22.38
CA GLN A 85 1.78 8.08 -23.00
C GLN A 85 1.93 9.24 -22.01
N ALA A 86 0.90 9.52 -21.20
CA ALA A 86 0.96 10.55 -20.15
C ALA A 86 2.08 10.27 -19.14
N ASN A 87 2.25 9.00 -18.73
CA ASN A 87 3.32 8.58 -17.84
C ASN A 87 4.71 8.73 -18.49
N ARG A 88 4.87 8.43 -19.78
CA ARG A 88 6.14 8.66 -20.50
C ARG A 88 6.48 10.15 -20.54
N THR A 89 5.51 11.00 -20.89
CA THR A 89 5.69 12.45 -20.91
C THR A 89 6.09 12.99 -19.54
N ARG A 90 5.43 12.54 -18.47
CA ARG A 90 5.79 12.94 -17.10
C ARG A 90 7.21 12.53 -16.74
N ARG A 91 7.61 11.27 -17.01
CA ARG A 91 8.98 10.79 -16.73
C ARG A 91 10.03 11.62 -17.50
N ALA A 92 9.79 11.86 -18.79
CA ALA A 92 10.70 12.69 -19.59
C ALA A 92 10.85 14.11 -19.02
N ALA A 93 9.75 14.74 -18.60
CA ALA A 93 9.78 16.07 -18.00
C ALA A 93 10.57 16.11 -16.66
N PHE A 94 10.44 15.04 -15.83
CA PHE A 94 11.26 14.91 -14.62
C PHE A 94 12.75 14.72 -14.92
N GLU A 95 13.08 13.89 -15.90
CA GLU A 95 14.47 13.68 -16.29
C GLU A 95 15.12 14.94 -16.87
N ASP A 96 14.35 15.74 -17.65
CA ASP A 96 14.80 17.02 -18.17
C ASP A 96 15.01 18.03 -17.04
N ALA A 97 14.10 18.09 -16.07
CA ALA A 97 14.23 18.96 -14.91
C ALA A 97 15.46 18.57 -14.06
N ARG A 98 15.69 17.26 -13.88
CA ARG A 98 16.85 16.74 -13.14
C ARG A 98 18.15 17.07 -13.86
N ARG A 99 18.25 16.85 -15.18
CA ARG A 99 19.45 17.19 -15.98
C ARG A 99 19.75 18.69 -15.91
N ALA A 100 18.73 19.53 -16.06
CA ALA A 100 18.92 20.97 -15.94
C ALA A 100 19.43 21.40 -14.56
N ALA A 101 18.97 20.75 -13.48
CA ALA A 101 19.46 21.00 -12.13
C ALA A 101 20.90 20.51 -11.92
N GLU A 102 21.28 19.37 -12.49
CA GLU A 102 22.64 18.83 -12.46
C GLU A 102 23.61 19.75 -13.24
N ASP A 103 23.23 20.24 -14.44
CA ASP A 103 24.06 21.11 -15.30
C ASP A 103 24.30 22.49 -14.68
N THR A 104 23.30 23.01 -13.97
CA THR A 104 23.37 24.34 -13.35
C THR A 104 23.83 24.33 -11.90
N GLY A 105 23.82 23.16 -11.23
CA GLY A 105 24.01 23.04 -9.79
C GLY A 105 22.82 23.59 -8.96
N ASP A 106 21.74 24.00 -9.62
CA ASP A 106 20.55 24.58 -8.98
C ASP A 106 19.44 23.51 -8.76
N HIS A 107 19.57 22.78 -7.66
CA HIS A 107 18.54 21.81 -7.27
C HIS A 107 17.21 22.46 -6.87
N GLY A 108 17.18 23.76 -6.57
CA GLY A 108 15.94 24.51 -6.29
C GLY A 108 15.05 24.62 -7.53
N ALA A 109 15.64 24.84 -8.69
CA ALA A 109 14.91 24.91 -9.96
C ALA A 109 14.17 23.60 -10.29
N MET A 110 14.71 22.43 -9.94
CA MET A 110 14.00 21.15 -10.07
C MET A 110 12.75 21.11 -9.19
N MET A 111 12.87 21.52 -7.92
CA MET A 111 11.74 21.54 -6.98
C MET A 111 10.62 22.50 -7.43
N GLU A 112 10.97 23.60 -8.10
CA GLU A 112 10.00 24.54 -8.65
C GLU A 112 9.21 23.96 -9.83
N ARG A 113 9.81 23.10 -10.65
CA ARG A 113 9.16 22.49 -11.82
C ARG A 113 8.29 21.29 -11.48
N MET A 114 8.55 20.61 -10.35
CA MET A 114 7.81 19.40 -9.97
C MET A 114 6.29 19.61 -9.87
N PRO A 115 5.76 20.67 -9.21
CA PRO A 115 4.32 20.91 -9.15
C PRO A 115 3.66 21.10 -10.51
N GLU A 116 4.35 21.76 -11.44
CA GLU A 116 3.85 21.97 -12.81
C GLU A 116 3.77 20.67 -13.60
N ILE A 117 4.81 19.83 -13.50
CA ILE A 117 4.85 18.50 -14.14
C ILE A 117 3.71 17.62 -13.61
N GLU A 118 3.53 17.58 -12.30
CA GLU A 118 2.45 16.79 -11.68
C GLU A 118 1.06 17.34 -12.01
N LYS A 119 0.89 18.66 -12.08
CA LYS A 119 -0.37 19.30 -12.49
C LYS A 119 -0.71 18.96 -13.95
N ALA A 120 0.25 19.04 -14.86
CA ALA A 120 0.06 18.68 -16.26
C ALA A 120 -0.34 17.21 -16.43
N PHE A 121 0.36 16.31 -15.71
CA PHE A 121 0.04 14.89 -15.71
C PHE A 121 -1.38 14.63 -15.17
N ARG A 122 -1.76 15.26 -14.06
CA ARG A 122 -3.09 15.13 -13.48
C ARG A 122 -4.17 15.59 -14.45
N THR A 123 -4.01 16.78 -15.04
CA THR A 123 -4.97 17.30 -16.01
C THR A 123 -5.19 16.32 -17.17
N THR A 124 -4.10 15.73 -17.68
CA THR A 124 -4.19 14.71 -18.75
C THR A 124 -4.87 13.44 -18.27
N SER A 125 -4.51 12.94 -17.08
CA SER A 125 -5.10 11.72 -16.51
C SER A 125 -6.59 11.87 -16.24
N ASP A 126 -7.01 13.02 -15.69
CA ASP A 126 -8.41 13.31 -15.41
C ASP A 126 -9.25 13.40 -16.71
N ALA A 127 -8.69 14.01 -17.76
CA ALA A 127 -9.33 14.07 -19.06
C ALA A 127 -9.48 12.67 -19.70
N LEU A 128 -8.45 11.83 -19.61
CA LEU A 128 -8.49 10.45 -20.11
C LEU A 128 -9.52 9.61 -19.34
N GLU A 129 -9.56 9.74 -18.01
CA GLU A 129 -10.52 9.02 -17.18
C GLU A 129 -11.95 9.48 -17.48
N LYS A 130 -12.16 10.78 -17.63
CA LYS A 130 -13.46 11.34 -18.02
C LYS A 130 -13.93 10.77 -19.37
N THR A 131 -13.06 10.81 -20.38
CA THR A 131 -13.35 10.25 -21.71
C THR A 131 -13.70 8.78 -21.63
N PHE A 132 -12.92 7.98 -20.88
CA PHE A 132 -13.20 6.57 -20.66
C PHE A 132 -14.61 6.33 -20.09
N PHE A 133 -15.01 7.09 -19.08
CA PHE A 133 -16.34 6.92 -18.47
C PHE A 133 -17.46 7.45 -19.36
N ASP A 134 -17.24 8.53 -20.09
CA ASP A 134 -18.22 9.05 -21.06
C ASP A 134 -18.47 8.03 -22.19
N ASP A 135 -17.41 7.45 -22.75
CA ASP A 135 -17.48 6.43 -23.79
C ASP A 135 -18.13 5.12 -23.27
N LEU A 136 -17.79 4.71 -22.04
CA LEU A 136 -18.42 3.54 -21.41
C LEU A 136 -19.92 3.76 -21.18
N ARG A 137 -20.34 4.96 -20.78
CA ARG A 137 -21.76 5.29 -20.63
C ARG A 137 -22.50 5.31 -21.97
N ALA A 138 -21.87 5.76 -23.03
CA ALA A 138 -22.46 5.86 -24.35
C ALA A 138 -22.92 4.52 -24.96
N ILE A 139 -22.37 3.40 -24.47
CA ILE A 139 -22.74 2.04 -24.93
C ILE A 139 -23.84 1.40 -24.05
N LEU A 140 -24.31 2.07 -22.98
CA LEU A 140 -25.29 1.50 -22.05
C LEU A 140 -26.72 1.67 -22.55
N SER A 141 -27.56 0.71 -22.19
CA SER A 141 -29.01 0.85 -22.28
C SER A 141 -29.54 1.68 -21.07
N GLU A 142 -30.76 2.19 -21.17
CA GLU A 142 -31.42 2.94 -20.09
C GLU A 142 -31.46 2.15 -18.76
N ALA A 143 -31.78 0.86 -18.81
CA ALA A 143 -31.80 -0.02 -17.63
C ALA A 143 -30.40 -0.25 -17.01
N GLN A 144 -29.34 -0.17 -17.80
CA GLN A 144 -27.96 -0.26 -17.33
C GLN A 144 -27.50 1.07 -16.73
N GLU A 145 -27.95 2.18 -17.28
CA GLU A 145 -27.63 3.52 -16.77
C GLU A 145 -28.08 3.72 -15.31
N GLU A 146 -29.21 3.10 -14.91
CA GLU A 146 -29.66 3.09 -13.50
C GLU A 146 -28.62 2.50 -12.54
N ARG A 147 -27.73 1.62 -13.02
CA ARG A 147 -26.67 0.99 -12.24
C ARG A 147 -25.37 1.80 -12.22
N TRP A 148 -25.30 2.89 -12.98
CA TRP A 148 -24.08 3.70 -13.10
C TRP A 148 -23.53 4.18 -11.75
N ALA A 149 -24.41 4.58 -10.84
CA ALA A 149 -24.01 4.97 -9.48
C ALA A 149 -23.18 3.90 -8.74
N GLY A 150 -23.36 2.62 -9.08
CA GLY A 150 -22.54 1.50 -8.56
C GLY A 150 -21.10 1.57 -9.05
N VAL A 151 -20.89 1.89 -10.33
CA VAL A 151 -19.55 2.07 -10.92
C VAL A 151 -18.84 3.27 -10.28
N GLU A 152 -19.53 4.39 -10.12
CA GLU A 152 -18.97 5.57 -9.45
C GLU A 152 -18.55 5.26 -8.00
N ARG A 153 -19.39 4.57 -7.22
CA ARG A 153 -19.04 4.15 -5.85
C ARG A 153 -17.85 3.22 -5.84
N MET A 154 -17.79 2.27 -6.78
CA MET A 154 -16.64 1.36 -6.90
C MET A 154 -15.35 2.13 -7.22
N ARG A 155 -15.40 3.07 -8.17
CA ARG A 155 -14.23 3.91 -8.50
C ARG A 155 -13.77 4.74 -7.32
N ARG A 156 -14.69 5.36 -6.58
CA ARG A 156 -14.34 6.12 -5.36
C ARG A 156 -13.68 5.23 -4.30
N ARG A 157 -14.13 3.97 -4.13
CA ARG A 157 -13.45 3.01 -3.24
C ARG A 157 -12.04 2.68 -3.72
N GLU A 158 -11.85 2.41 -5.01
CA GLU A 158 -10.53 2.16 -5.59
C GLU A 158 -9.56 3.32 -5.36
N LEU A 159 -10.02 4.55 -5.46
CA LEU A 159 -9.24 5.75 -5.22
C LEU A 159 -8.99 5.97 -3.72
N GLY A 160 -10.05 5.96 -2.93
CA GLY A 160 -10.00 6.35 -1.53
C GLY A 160 -9.33 5.33 -0.61
N MET A 161 -9.37 4.04 -0.93
CA MET A 161 -8.74 3.00 -0.09
C MET A 161 -7.23 2.87 -0.29
N ARG A 162 -6.65 3.47 -1.33
CA ARG A 162 -5.20 3.39 -1.59
C ARG A 162 -4.32 4.06 -0.56
N GLY A 163 -4.80 5.08 0.09
CA GLY A 163 -4.09 5.80 1.14
C GLY A 163 -4.25 5.19 2.53
N ALA A 164 -4.80 3.97 2.62
CA ALA A 164 -5.01 3.29 3.90
C ALA A 164 -3.70 3.13 4.68
N THR A 165 -3.71 3.59 5.91
CA THR A 165 -2.56 3.56 6.82
C THR A 165 -2.78 2.62 7.99
N LEU A 166 -4.05 2.35 8.32
CA LEU A 166 -4.46 1.49 9.43
C LEU A 166 -4.79 0.08 8.94
N SER A 167 -4.60 -0.88 9.81
CA SER A 167 -4.97 -2.27 9.54
C SER A 167 -6.47 -2.41 9.29
N GLY A 168 -6.84 -3.10 8.22
CA GLY A 168 -8.24 -3.28 7.83
C GLY A 168 -8.90 -2.07 7.14
N GLU A 169 -8.27 -0.90 7.13
CA GLU A 169 -8.78 0.30 6.48
C GLU A 169 -8.92 0.12 4.96
N GLY A 170 -7.94 -0.51 4.32
CA GLY A 170 -7.91 -0.74 2.87
C GLY A 170 -8.71 -1.95 2.38
N VAL A 171 -9.55 -2.56 3.22
CA VAL A 171 -10.35 -3.73 2.85
C VAL A 171 -11.62 -3.29 2.13
N ASP A 172 -11.78 -3.68 0.86
CA ASP A 172 -13.06 -3.61 0.14
C ASP A 172 -13.83 -4.93 0.36
N LEU A 173 -14.87 -4.89 1.20
CA LEU A 173 -15.69 -6.06 1.51
C LEU A 173 -16.48 -6.56 0.32
N VAL A 174 -16.89 -5.69 -0.60
CA VAL A 174 -17.58 -6.10 -1.83
C VAL A 174 -16.65 -6.95 -2.69
N ASP A 175 -15.40 -6.49 -2.89
CA ASP A 175 -14.39 -7.26 -3.61
C ASP A 175 -14.01 -8.55 -2.89
N LEU A 176 -13.92 -8.52 -1.57
CA LEU A 176 -13.61 -9.71 -0.78
C LEU A 176 -14.71 -10.77 -0.95
N VAL A 177 -15.98 -10.40 -0.75
CA VAL A 177 -17.13 -11.32 -0.90
C VAL A 177 -17.22 -11.85 -2.33
N ALA A 178 -17.05 -10.99 -3.33
CA ALA A 178 -17.04 -11.41 -4.73
C ALA A 178 -15.92 -12.43 -5.05
N SER A 179 -14.76 -12.30 -4.41
CA SER A 179 -13.64 -13.23 -4.60
C SER A 179 -13.89 -14.65 -4.08
N LEU A 180 -14.85 -14.82 -3.16
CA LEU A 180 -15.22 -16.13 -2.58
C LEU A 180 -16.07 -16.97 -3.53
N LYS A 181 -16.62 -16.40 -4.60
CA LYS A 181 -17.46 -17.11 -5.59
C LYS A 181 -18.61 -17.89 -4.92
N LEU A 182 -19.33 -17.25 -4.01
CA LEU A 182 -20.44 -17.83 -3.25
C LEU A 182 -21.59 -18.25 -4.18
N GLY A 183 -22.36 -19.23 -3.75
CA GLY A 183 -23.62 -19.62 -4.44
C GLY A 183 -24.61 -18.47 -4.49
N ALA A 184 -25.50 -18.48 -5.49
CA ALA A 184 -26.44 -17.38 -5.76
C ALA A 184 -27.31 -17.03 -4.55
N ASP A 185 -27.81 -18.03 -3.82
CA ASP A 185 -28.67 -17.84 -2.63
C ASP A 185 -27.93 -17.09 -1.51
N VAL A 186 -26.68 -17.47 -1.25
CA VAL A 186 -25.84 -16.82 -0.24
C VAL A 186 -25.52 -15.39 -0.68
N ALA A 187 -25.13 -15.18 -1.96
CA ALA A 187 -24.87 -13.84 -2.50
C ALA A 187 -26.11 -12.94 -2.39
N GLN A 188 -27.29 -13.47 -2.70
CA GLN A 188 -28.55 -12.74 -2.58
C GLN A 188 -28.87 -12.37 -1.12
N SER A 189 -28.62 -13.26 -0.16
CA SER A 189 -28.82 -12.98 1.27
C SER A 189 -27.91 -11.88 1.80
N LEU A 190 -26.69 -11.76 1.27
CA LEU A 190 -25.72 -10.74 1.64
C LEU A 190 -25.97 -9.37 0.97
N ALA A 191 -26.69 -9.33 -0.15
CA ALA A 191 -26.87 -8.14 -0.95
C ALA A 191 -27.37 -6.90 -0.16
N PRO A 192 -28.37 -7.01 0.74
CA PRO A 192 -28.80 -5.84 1.52
C PRO A 192 -27.71 -5.31 2.43
N THR A 193 -26.96 -6.20 3.12
CA THR A 193 -25.88 -5.81 4.03
C THR A 193 -24.72 -5.16 3.26
N LEU A 194 -24.39 -5.66 2.07
CA LEU A 194 -23.36 -5.06 1.20
C LEU A 194 -23.81 -3.72 0.63
N ALA A 195 -25.11 -3.54 0.32
CA ALA A 195 -25.63 -2.25 -0.14
C ALA A 195 -25.55 -1.17 0.97
N GLU A 196 -25.87 -1.53 2.23
CA GLU A 196 -25.69 -0.63 3.38
C GLU A 196 -24.20 -0.26 3.56
N TYR A 197 -23.31 -1.27 3.49
CA TYR A 197 -21.86 -1.05 3.54
C TYR A 197 -21.39 -0.09 2.44
N GLU A 198 -21.82 -0.31 1.20
CA GLU A 198 -21.44 0.56 0.09
C GLU A 198 -21.90 2.01 0.30
N ALA A 199 -23.12 2.21 0.80
CA ALA A 199 -23.65 3.54 1.05
C ALA A 199 -22.91 4.27 2.18
N GLU A 200 -22.52 3.56 3.25
CA GLU A 200 -21.75 4.14 4.33
C GLU A 200 -20.32 4.43 3.89
N MET A 201 -19.69 3.47 3.23
CA MET A 201 -18.34 3.60 2.74
C MET A 201 -18.20 4.72 1.70
N ASP A 202 -19.18 4.90 0.81
CA ASP A 202 -19.17 5.95 -0.19
C ASP A 202 -19.09 7.36 0.43
N ARG A 203 -19.78 7.60 1.55
CA ARG A 203 -19.67 8.86 2.29
C ARG A 203 -18.24 9.13 2.78
N HIS A 204 -17.57 8.10 3.28
CA HIS A 204 -16.18 8.19 3.72
C HIS A 204 -15.23 8.41 2.55
N MET A 205 -15.43 7.70 1.44
CA MET A 205 -14.61 7.84 0.23
C MET A 205 -14.77 9.22 -0.43
N GLN A 206 -15.98 9.77 -0.48
CA GLN A 206 -16.20 11.14 -0.95
C GLN A 206 -15.45 12.16 -0.10
N ALA A 207 -15.47 12.01 1.24
CA ALA A 207 -14.73 12.89 2.14
C ALA A 207 -13.21 12.78 1.89
N ARG A 208 -12.70 11.56 1.70
CA ARG A 208 -11.28 11.31 1.44
C ARG A 208 -10.81 11.89 0.11
N VAL A 209 -11.57 11.68 -0.96
CA VAL A 209 -11.23 12.21 -2.28
C VAL A 209 -11.19 13.74 -2.27
N ARG A 210 -12.14 14.40 -1.58
CA ARG A 210 -12.12 15.86 -1.40
C ARG A 210 -10.87 16.30 -0.64
N MET A 211 -10.56 15.67 0.47
CA MET A 211 -9.37 15.98 1.28
C MET A 211 -8.07 15.83 0.47
N MET A 212 -7.94 14.76 -0.31
CA MET A 212 -6.78 14.56 -1.18
C MET A 212 -6.65 15.65 -2.26
N ALA A 213 -7.77 16.16 -2.78
CA ALA A 213 -7.77 17.25 -3.74
C ALA A 213 -7.33 18.59 -3.09
N GLU A 214 -7.80 18.87 -1.87
CA GLU A 214 -7.47 20.08 -1.09
C GLU A 214 -5.98 20.08 -0.68
N ASP A 215 -5.45 18.96 -0.20
CA ASP A 215 -4.04 18.80 0.19
C ASP A 215 -3.08 19.09 -0.96
N THR A 216 -3.47 18.72 -2.16
CA THR A 216 -2.64 18.98 -3.34
C THR A 216 -2.54 20.46 -3.66
N LEU A 217 -3.59 21.24 -3.41
CA LEU A 217 -3.58 22.69 -3.60
C LEU A 217 -2.76 23.41 -2.52
N GLY A 218 -2.72 22.87 -1.30
CA GLY A 218 -1.99 23.45 -0.17
C GLY A 218 -0.47 23.34 -0.28
N MET A 219 0.07 22.45 -1.13
CA MET A 219 1.50 22.34 -1.37
C MET A 219 2.11 23.59 -2.04
N ALA A 220 1.29 24.38 -2.75
CA ALA A 220 1.75 25.64 -3.36
C ALA A 220 2.14 26.69 -2.29
N ASP A 221 1.53 26.65 -1.11
CA ASP A 221 1.74 27.63 -0.03
C ASP A 221 3.06 27.40 0.75
N LEU A 222 3.73 26.28 0.56
CA LEU A 222 4.99 25.94 1.28
C LEU A 222 6.09 26.99 1.09
N ARG A 223 6.03 27.72 -0.02
CA ARG A 223 7.02 28.74 -0.37
C ARG A 223 6.77 30.08 0.33
N ASP A 224 5.50 30.43 0.49
CA ASP A 224 5.11 31.76 0.97
C ASP A 224 5.04 31.82 2.49
N ASP A 225 4.59 30.74 3.14
CA ASP A 225 4.51 30.65 4.61
C ASP A 225 4.76 29.20 5.08
N PRO A 226 6.01 28.80 5.30
CA PRO A 226 6.35 27.43 5.73
C PRO A 226 5.71 27.00 7.06
N MET A 227 5.48 27.92 8.00
CA MET A 227 4.85 27.60 9.27
C MET A 227 3.38 27.25 9.09
N LYS A 228 2.66 28.08 8.33
CA LYS A 228 1.25 27.83 8.02
C LYS A 228 1.06 26.58 7.16
N ALA A 229 1.98 26.31 6.25
CA ALA A 229 1.96 25.05 5.48
C ALA A 229 2.18 23.84 6.39
N MET A 230 3.06 23.91 7.40
CA MET A 230 3.28 22.84 8.36
C MET A 230 2.04 22.64 9.26
N GLU A 231 1.38 23.69 9.72
CA GLU A 231 0.14 23.60 10.48
C GLU A 231 -0.98 22.93 9.67
N ARG A 232 -1.15 23.34 8.40
CA ARG A 232 -2.13 22.71 7.48
C ARG A 232 -1.81 21.23 7.26
N PHE A 233 -0.55 20.90 7.06
CA PHE A 233 -0.10 19.53 6.90
C PHE A 233 -0.43 18.67 8.11
N GLN A 234 -0.15 19.16 9.33
CA GLN A 234 -0.49 18.47 10.57
C GLN A 234 -2.01 18.30 10.74
N ALA A 235 -2.79 19.33 10.41
CA ALA A 235 -4.25 19.28 10.46
C ALA A 235 -4.81 18.27 9.46
N SER A 236 -4.32 18.26 8.22
CA SER A 236 -4.69 17.28 7.20
C SER A 236 -4.35 15.85 7.62
N MET A 237 -3.19 15.65 8.19
CA MET A 237 -2.78 14.36 8.72
C MET A 237 -3.69 13.83 9.82
N LYS A 238 -4.05 14.71 10.76
CA LYS A 238 -5.00 14.37 11.82
C LYS A 238 -6.36 14.00 11.23
N ALA A 239 -6.89 14.81 10.31
CA ALA A 239 -8.16 14.56 9.65
C ALA A 239 -8.13 13.25 8.84
N SER A 240 -7.03 12.97 8.12
CA SER A 240 -6.83 11.72 7.39
C SER A 240 -6.87 10.50 8.31
N ARG A 241 -6.19 10.57 9.46
CA ARG A 241 -6.21 9.51 10.46
C ARG A 241 -7.60 9.29 11.06
N GLU A 242 -8.29 10.36 11.44
CA GLU A 242 -9.66 10.28 11.98
C GLU A 242 -10.63 9.64 10.97
N LEU A 243 -10.48 9.97 9.70
CA LEU A 243 -11.24 9.34 8.63
C LEU A 243 -10.84 7.86 8.45
N GLY A 244 -9.55 7.55 8.50
CA GLY A 244 -9.02 6.18 8.46
C GLY A 244 -9.61 5.30 9.55
N VAL A 245 -9.72 5.82 10.79
CA VAL A 245 -10.37 5.12 11.90
C VAL A 245 -11.84 4.82 11.58
N LYS A 246 -12.60 5.78 11.05
CA LYS A 246 -14.01 5.56 10.66
C LYS A 246 -14.14 4.49 9.58
N VAL A 247 -13.29 4.51 8.57
CA VAL A 247 -13.26 3.51 7.50
C VAL A 247 -12.93 2.12 8.04
N ARG A 248 -11.88 2.01 8.86
CA ARG A 248 -11.50 0.76 9.52
C ARG A 248 -12.63 0.18 10.37
N ASP A 249 -13.29 1.02 11.17
CA ASP A 249 -14.34 0.60 12.09
C ASP A 249 -15.59 0.16 11.33
N ALA A 250 -15.96 0.86 10.24
CA ALA A 250 -17.02 0.44 9.32
C ALA A 250 -16.67 -0.93 8.70
N ASN A 251 -15.45 -1.10 8.16
CA ASN A 251 -14.99 -2.39 7.64
C ASN A 251 -15.11 -3.50 8.68
N ALA A 252 -14.65 -3.28 9.90
CA ALA A 252 -14.73 -4.26 10.98
C ALA A 252 -16.17 -4.60 11.37
N GLN A 253 -17.06 -3.61 11.41
CA GLN A 253 -18.48 -3.80 11.72
C GLN A 253 -19.17 -4.65 10.66
N TYR A 254 -19.03 -4.26 9.39
CA TYR A 254 -19.69 -5.00 8.30
C TYR A 254 -19.05 -6.36 8.03
N ALA A 255 -17.73 -6.52 8.25
CA ALA A 255 -17.09 -7.83 8.18
C ALA A 255 -17.68 -8.82 9.20
N ARG A 256 -17.96 -8.38 10.44
CA ARG A 256 -18.65 -9.22 11.43
C ARG A 256 -20.07 -9.59 10.99
N ARG A 257 -20.84 -8.63 10.44
CA ARG A 257 -22.20 -8.91 9.94
C ARG A 257 -22.17 -9.91 8.79
N VAL A 258 -21.30 -9.70 7.80
CA VAL A 258 -21.12 -10.62 6.67
C VAL A 258 -20.70 -12.00 7.16
N GLY A 259 -19.68 -12.10 8.03
CA GLY A 259 -19.19 -13.36 8.58
C GLY A 259 -20.26 -14.16 9.33
N ALA A 260 -21.15 -13.46 10.06
CA ALA A 260 -22.27 -14.10 10.77
C ALA A 260 -23.35 -14.68 9.83
N MET A 261 -23.47 -14.11 8.60
CA MET A 261 -24.45 -14.56 7.60
C MET A 261 -23.90 -15.66 6.68
N LEU A 262 -22.58 -15.84 6.64
CA LEU A 262 -21.95 -16.87 5.80
C LEU A 262 -22.15 -18.28 6.36
N PRO A 263 -22.39 -19.29 5.48
CA PRO A 263 -22.34 -20.70 5.87
C PRO A 263 -20.95 -21.06 6.40
N GLU A 264 -20.88 -22.08 7.23
CA GLU A 264 -19.64 -22.47 7.93
C GLU A 264 -18.49 -22.76 6.97
N GLU A 265 -18.79 -23.40 5.84
CA GLU A 265 -17.81 -23.74 4.80
C GLU A 265 -17.16 -22.50 4.15
N ALA A 266 -17.92 -21.42 4.02
CA ALA A 266 -17.42 -20.17 3.41
C ALA A 266 -16.80 -19.23 4.45
N ARG A 267 -17.20 -19.34 5.72
CA ARG A 267 -16.76 -18.45 6.79
C ARG A 267 -15.26 -18.50 7.01
N GLY A 268 -14.67 -19.70 7.03
CA GLY A 268 -13.23 -19.88 7.21
C GLY A 268 -12.42 -19.18 6.10
N ALA A 269 -12.84 -19.33 4.85
CA ALA A 269 -12.20 -18.67 3.71
C ALA A 269 -12.35 -17.13 3.76
N PHE A 270 -13.53 -16.64 4.17
CA PHE A 270 -13.78 -15.22 4.37
C PHE A 270 -12.86 -14.63 5.43
N GLU A 271 -12.76 -15.25 6.60
CA GLU A 271 -11.92 -14.78 7.70
C GLU A 271 -10.43 -14.79 7.33
N GLU A 272 -9.98 -15.80 6.59
CA GLU A 272 -8.61 -15.88 6.10
C GLU A 272 -8.29 -14.73 5.13
N GLU A 273 -9.16 -14.50 4.14
CA GLU A 273 -9.00 -13.40 3.18
C GLU A 273 -9.11 -12.03 3.87
N LEU A 274 -10.00 -11.87 4.83
CA LEU A 274 -10.12 -10.66 5.64
C LEU A 274 -8.81 -10.38 6.42
N ARG A 275 -8.22 -11.39 7.06
CA ARG A 275 -6.93 -11.26 7.75
C ARG A 275 -5.80 -10.87 6.80
N LYS A 276 -5.69 -11.55 5.65
CA LYS A 276 -4.66 -11.24 4.63
C LYS A 276 -4.77 -9.81 4.12
N ARG A 277 -5.99 -9.35 3.84
CA ARG A 277 -6.24 -7.99 3.34
C ARG A 277 -6.09 -6.93 4.44
N SER A 278 -6.42 -7.26 5.69
CA SER A 278 -6.25 -6.34 6.83
C SER A 278 -4.79 -6.16 7.23
N PHE A 279 -3.98 -7.22 7.09
CA PHE A 279 -2.58 -7.24 7.51
C PHE A 279 -1.68 -7.84 6.41
N PRO A 280 -1.58 -7.20 5.23
CA PRO A 280 -0.89 -7.81 4.10
C PRO A 280 0.60 -8.10 4.36
N MET A 281 1.26 -7.32 5.21
CA MET A 281 2.66 -7.55 5.57
C MET A 281 2.83 -8.73 6.53
N VAL A 282 1.82 -9.02 7.36
CA VAL A 282 1.85 -10.11 8.36
C VAL A 282 1.59 -11.46 7.71
N TYR A 283 0.54 -11.54 6.86
CA TYR A 283 0.07 -12.80 6.29
C TYR A 283 0.64 -13.10 4.89
N ARG A 284 1.53 -12.25 4.38
CA ARG A 284 2.27 -12.55 3.15
C ARG A 284 3.11 -13.82 3.34
N PRO A 285 3.08 -14.78 2.37
CA PRO A 285 3.94 -15.94 2.43
C PRO A 285 5.40 -15.53 2.53
N SER A 286 6.09 -16.02 3.57
CA SER A 286 7.53 -15.77 3.74
C SER A 286 8.32 -16.60 2.73
N ARG A 287 9.62 -16.30 2.64
CA ARG A 287 10.53 -17.12 1.85
C ARG A 287 10.54 -18.57 2.33
N ALA A 288 10.58 -18.80 3.65
CA ALA A 288 10.55 -20.15 4.22
C ALA A 288 9.31 -20.95 3.79
N ALA A 289 8.13 -20.29 3.75
CA ALA A 289 6.89 -20.92 3.25
C ALA A 289 7.03 -21.34 1.80
N ARG A 290 7.48 -20.44 0.93
CA ARG A 290 7.64 -20.71 -0.49
C ARG A 290 8.70 -21.78 -0.77
N ASP A 291 9.82 -21.74 -0.06
CA ASP A 291 10.90 -22.73 -0.21
C ASP A 291 10.42 -24.14 0.21
N LEU A 292 9.63 -24.25 1.28
CA LEU A 292 9.03 -25.52 1.71
C LEU A 292 8.03 -26.07 0.69
N GLU A 293 7.17 -25.21 0.13
CA GLU A 293 6.20 -25.60 -0.89
C GLU A 293 6.89 -25.98 -2.21
N ALA A 294 7.92 -25.22 -2.61
CA ALA A 294 8.72 -25.53 -3.79
C ALA A 294 9.52 -26.83 -3.62
N ALA A 295 10.03 -27.09 -2.42
CA ALA A 295 10.72 -28.35 -2.13
C ALA A 295 9.80 -29.55 -2.32
N LEU A 296 8.54 -29.49 -1.85
CA LEU A 296 7.56 -30.56 -2.04
C LEU A 296 7.21 -30.82 -3.51
N ALA A 297 7.42 -29.85 -4.38
CA ALA A 297 7.20 -29.95 -5.81
C ALA A 297 8.38 -30.58 -6.59
N LEU A 298 9.53 -30.81 -5.92
CA LEU A 298 10.68 -31.49 -6.56
C LEU A 298 10.33 -32.96 -6.85
N GLU A 299 10.60 -33.39 -8.08
CA GLU A 299 10.30 -34.77 -8.55
C GLU A 299 11.23 -35.82 -7.94
N ASP A 300 12.47 -35.45 -7.61
CA ASP A 300 13.53 -36.32 -7.12
C ASP A 300 13.64 -36.41 -5.59
N LEU A 301 12.61 -35.98 -4.85
CA LEU A 301 12.55 -36.23 -3.42
C LEU A 301 12.33 -37.72 -3.14
N THR A 302 13.15 -38.27 -2.27
CA THR A 302 12.84 -39.60 -1.70
C THR A 302 11.57 -39.55 -0.84
N THR A 303 10.92 -40.68 -0.62
CA THR A 303 9.72 -40.75 0.23
C THR A 303 10.02 -40.20 1.64
N ASP A 304 11.15 -40.59 2.24
CA ASP A 304 11.59 -40.08 3.56
C ASP A 304 11.78 -38.54 3.54
N GLN A 305 12.44 -38.00 2.51
CA GLN A 305 12.60 -36.55 2.39
C GLN A 305 11.25 -35.85 2.29
N ARG A 306 10.33 -36.37 1.47
CA ARG A 306 8.99 -35.79 1.28
C ARG A 306 8.20 -35.76 2.59
N GLU A 307 8.19 -36.86 3.33
CA GLU A 307 7.51 -36.94 4.64
C GLU A 307 8.13 -35.95 5.65
N ARG A 308 9.45 -35.87 5.69
CA ARG A 308 10.14 -34.92 6.58
C ARG A 308 9.86 -33.47 6.21
N VAL A 309 9.90 -33.09 4.92
CA VAL A 309 9.57 -31.74 4.46
C VAL A 309 8.11 -31.40 4.78
N GLN A 310 7.19 -32.35 4.58
CA GLN A 310 5.79 -32.21 4.96
C GLN A 310 5.64 -31.89 6.45
N GLY A 311 6.31 -32.67 7.31
CA GLY A 311 6.31 -32.46 8.76
C GLY A 311 6.88 -31.11 9.18
N VAL A 312 7.91 -30.62 8.48
CA VAL A 312 8.46 -29.26 8.70
C VAL A 312 7.44 -28.19 8.29
N LEU A 313 6.79 -28.34 7.13
CA LEU A 313 5.79 -27.41 6.64
C LEU A 313 4.60 -27.28 7.60
N GLU A 314 4.09 -28.41 8.09
CA GLU A 314 2.96 -28.42 9.04
C GLU A 314 3.31 -27.75 10.37
N ARG A 315 4.50 -28.04 10.90
CA ARG A 315 4.98 -27.39 12.13
C ARG A 315 5.15 -25.90 11.91
N TYR A 316 5.81 -25.52 10.82
CA TYR A 316 6.01 -24.12 10.46
C TYR A 316 4.69 -23.37 10.31
N ARG A 317 3.67 -23.93 9.63
CA ARG A 317 2.35 -23.31 9.49
C ARG A 317 1.72 -23.01 10.84
N ARG A 318 1.82 -23.93 11.80
CA ARG A 318 1.31 -23.71 13.18
C ARG A 318 2.08 -22.61 13.91
N GLU A 319 3.41 -22.64 13.87
CA GLU A 319 4.25 -21.63 14.52
C GLU A 319 4.04 -20.24 13.89
N ALA A 320 4.00 -20.17 12.56
CA ALA A 320 3.79 -18.95 11.80
C ALA A 320 2.39 -18.36 12.08
N ALA A 321 1.34 -19.17 12.19
CA ALA A 321 0.00 -18.70 12.53
C ALA A 321 0.00 -17.99 13.89
N VAL A 322 0.56 -18.62 14.93
CA VAL A 322 0.64 -18.01 16.27
C VAL A 322 1.47 -16.71 16.25
N ALA A 323 2.60 -16.70 15.53
CA ALA A 323 3.45 -15.51 15.44
C ALA A 323 2.75 -14.38 14.67
N ASN A 324 2.04 -14.70 13.58
CA ASN A 324 1.26 -13.76 12.79
C ASN A 324 0.11 -13.13 13.61
N ASP A 325 -0.61 -13.94 14.40
CA ASP A 325 -1.70 -13.43 15.23
C ASP A 325 -1.16 -12.47 16.31
N ARG A 326 -0.02 -12.79 16.93
CA ARG A 326 0.66 -11.89 17.86
C ARG A 326 1.07 -10.60 17.17
N TRP A 327 1.63 -10.69 15.97
CA TRP A 327 2.05 -9.51 15.22
C TRP A 327 0.85 -8.65 14.79
N ALA A 328 -0.23 -9.23 14.29
CA ALA A 328 -1.46 -8.51 13.97
C ALA A 328 -2.08 -7.81 15.18
N ASN A 329 -2.05 -8.47 16.36
CA ASN A 329 -2.53 -7.86 17.61
C ASN A 329 -1.64 -6.69 18.05
N ALA A 330 -0.32 -6.84 18.01
CA ALA A 330 0.61 -5.77 18.34
C ALA A 330 0.44 -4.54 17.41
N ILE A 331 0.14 -4.75 16.11
CA ILE A 331 -0.20 -3.67 15.19
C ILE A 331 -1.47 -2.95 15.65
N ARG A 332 -2.55 -3.69 15.95
CA ARG A 332 -3.82 -3.08 16.42
C ARG A 332 -3.65 -2.27 17.70
N GLU A 333 -2.89 -2.79 18.66
CA GLU A 333 -2.60 -2.12 19.92
C GLU A 333 -1.82 -0.82 19.69
N THR A 334 -0.80 -0.86 18.84
CA THR A 334 0.00 0.31 18.45
C THR A 334 -0.86 1.37 17.74
N GLU A 335 -1.73 0.95 16.83
CA GLU A 335 -2.67 1.84 16.14
C GLU A 335 -3.70 2.45 17.11
N ALA A 336 -4.21 1.67 18.08
CA ALA A 336 -5.15 2.14 19.07
C ALA A 336 -4.51 3.16 20.04
N ALA A 337 -3.24 2.97 20.39
CA ALA A 337 -2.47 3.90 21.21
C ALA A 337 -2.08 5.20 20.44
N GLY A 338 -2.24 5.23 19.13
CA GLY A 338 -1.79 6.35 18.31
C GLY A 338 -0.28 6.40 18.09
N GLU A 339 0.43 5.31 18.38
CA GLU A 339 1.88 5.19 18.36
C GLU A 339 2.41 4.64 17.02
N ASP A 340 1.54 4.42 16.06
CA ASP A 340 1.86 3.80 14.76
C ASP A 340 2.86 4.59 13.91
N GLY A 341 3.11 5.87 14.25
CA GLY A 341 4.14 6.71 13.60
C GLY A 341 4.02 6.77 12.07
N ALA A 342 2.98 6.16 11.51
CA ALA A 342 2.74 6.11 10.09
C ALA A 342 1.99 7.38 9.67
N ILE A 343 2.62 8.16 8.82
CA ILE A 343 2.09 9.39 8.28
C ILE A 343 1.81 9.17 6.79
N ALA A 344 0.52 9.25 6.40
CA ALA A 344 0.19 9.40 5.00
C ALA A 344 0.54 10.81 4.55
N THR A 345 1.46 10.94 3.63
CA THR A 345 1.77 12.21 2.98
C THR A 345 1.31 12.16 1.53
N PRO A 346 1.06 13.30 0.89
CA PRO A 346 0.86 13.34 -0.57
C PRO A 346 2.01 12.70 -1.33
N MET A 347 3.15 12.60 -0.68
CA MET A 347 4.40 11.98 -1.13
C MET A 347 4.50 10.49 -0.84
N GLY A 348 3.48 9.86 -0.29
CA GLY A 348 3.44 8.45 0.09
C GLY A 348 3.48 8.25 1.60
N MET A 349 3.52 7.00 2.03
CA MET A 349 3.63 6.64 3.44
C MET A 349 5.01 7.00 3.97
N MET A 350 5.08 8.01 4.82
CA MET A 350 6.28 8.33 5.58
C MET A 350 6.11 7.77 7.00
N ARG A 351 7.01 6.90 7.42
CA ARG A 351 7.09 6.48 8.81
C ARG A 351 8.08 7.38 9.52
N ILE A 352 7.60 8.26 10.38
CA ILE A 352 8.48 9.01 11.27
C ILE A 352 8.85 8.06 12.42
N SER A 353 9.96 7.37 12.26
CA SER A 353 10.55 6.55 13.32
C SER A 353 11.44 7.44 14.17
N GLY A 354 10.82 8.27 14.99
CA GLY A 354 11.51 9.10 15.99
C GLY A 354 11.30 8.61 17.42
N GLY A 355 10.46 7.59 17.60
CA GLY A 355 10.23 6.91 18.88
C GLY A 355 10.74 5.47 18.86
N ASN A 356 11.02 4.90 20.01
CA ASN A 356 11.25 3.47 20.14
C ASN A 356 10.04 2.73 19.57
N GLU A 357 10.25 1.86 18.58
CA GLU A 357 9.19 0.96 18.12
C GLU A 357 8.64 0.21 19.35
N PRO A 358 7.28 0.09 19.51
CA PRO A 358 6.72 -0.62 20.65
C PRO A 358 7.34 -2.01 20.81
N ALA A 359 7.73 -2.35 22.02
CA ALA A 359 8.44 -3.60 22.32
C ALA A 359 7.62 -4.81 21.85
N ALA A 360 6.28 -4.78 22.01
CA ALA A 360 5.38 -5.83 21.56
C ALA A 360 5.47 -6.06 20.03
N LEU A 361 5.61 -5.00 19.23
CA LEU A 361 5.73 -5.10 17.78
C LEU A 361 7.09 -5.70 17.38
N THR A 362 8.16 -5.25 18.02
CA THR A 362 9.51 -5.79 17.80
C THR A 362 9.60 -7.26 18.17
N GLU A 363 9.05 -7.67 19.32
CA GLU A 363 9.03 -9.06 19.77
C GLU A 363 8.19 -9.96 18.87
N ALA A 364 7.03 -9.47 18.41
CA ALA A 364 6.19 -10.23 17.49
C ALA A 364 6.88 -10.50 16.14
N ARG A 365 7.54 -9.49 15.58
CA ARG A 365 8.34 -9.65 14.35
C ARG A 365 9.51 -10.59 14.55
N LYS A 366 10.18 -10.51 15.71
CA LYS A 366 11.27 -11.42 16.06
C LYS A 366 10.80 -12.87 16.11
N ALA A 367 9.67 -13.13 16.79
CA ALA A 367 9.08 -14.48 16.87
C ALA A 367 8.78 -15.05 15.48
N ARG A 368 8.24 -14.20 14.56
CA ARG A 368 7.96 -14.60 13.17
C ARG A 368 9.24 -14.96 12.41
N ARG A 369 10.28 -14.15 12.52
CA ARG A 369 11.58 -14.37 11.90
C ARG A 369 12.25 -15.63 12.40
N GLU A 370 12.22 -15.88 13.72
CA GLU A 370 12.76 -17.10 14.31
C GLU A 370 12.05 -18.36 13.81
N ALA A 371 10.73 -18.31 13.57
CA ALA A 371 9.99 -19.41 12.95
C ALA A 371 10.47 -19.66 11.51
N ASP A 372 10.67 -18.60 10.72
CA ASP A 372 11.21 -18.69 9.35
C ASP A 372 12.63 -19.28 9.34
N GLU A 373 13.52 -18.84 10.24
CA GLU A 373 14.89 -19.34 10.36
C GLU A 373 14.94 -20.82 10.73
N ARG A 374 14.13 -21.25 11.73
CA ARG A 374 14.04 -22.67 12.11
C ARG A 374 13.55 -23.55 10.96
N ALA A 375 12.53 -23.10 10.24
CA ALA A 375 11.98 -23.83 9.10
C ALA A 375 13.00 -23.95 7.95
N THR A 376 13.70 -22.86 7.65
CA THR A 376 14.73 -22.82 6.62
C THR A 376 15.90 -23.74 6.98
N ALA A 377 16.37 -23.71 8.23
CA ALA A 377 17.45 -24.59 8.70
C ALA A 377 17.06 -26.07 8.62
N ALA A 378 15.83 -26.40 9.05
CA ALA A 378 15.28 -27.75 8.97
C ALA A 378 15.17 -28.24 7.51
N LEU A 379 14.66 -27.39 6.60
CA LEU A 379 14.58 -27.72 5.17
C LEU A 379 15.97 -28.02 4.58
N ARG A 380 16.95 -27.16 4.84
CA ARG A 380 18.32 -27.33 4.35
C ARG A 380 18.96 -28.63 4.85
N SER A 381 18.64 -29.08 6.07
CA SER A 381 19.16 -30.34 6.61
C SER A 381 18.58 -31.60 5.95
N ILE A 382 17.46 -31.48 5.26
CA ILE A 382 16.75 -32.58 4.58
C ILE A 382 17.18 -32.68 3.12
N LEU A 383 17.39 -31.55 2.45
CA LEU A 383 17.65 -31.49 1.02
C LEU A 383 19.16 -31.65 0.72
N THR A 384 19.48 -32.32 -0.38
CA THR A 384 20.82 -32.34 -0.95
C THR A 384 21.22 -30.96 -1.51
N PRO A 385 22.53 -30.67 -1.66
CA PRO A 385 22.95 -29.38 -2.27
C PRO A 385 22.33 -29.13 -3.63
N GLY A 386 22.21 -30.12 -4.51
CA GLY A 386 21.58 -29.98 -5.82
C GLY A 386 20.09 -29.72 -5.76
N GLN A 387 19.38 -30.24 -4.73
CA GLN A 387 17.98 -29.92 -4.51
C GLN A 387 17.82 -28.49 -3.98
N GLN A 388 18.71 -28.03 -3.10
CA GLN A 388 18.70 -26.66 -2.57
C GLN A 388 18.93 -25.60 -3.66
N GLU A 389 19.78 -25.87 -4.66
CA GLU A 389 20.03 -24.94 -5.78
C GLU A 389 18.82 -24.74 -6.70
N ARG A 390 17.88 -25.69 -6.70
CA ARG A 390 16.62 -25.63 -7.49
C ARG A 390 15.47 -24.92 -6.78
N LEU A 391 15.64 -24.58 -5.51
CA LEU A 391 14.66 -23.75 -4.81
C LEU A 391 14.59 -22.35 -5.43
N PRO A 392 13.46 -21.66 -5.33
CA PRO A 392 13.31 -20.30 -5.85
C PRO A 392 14.42 -19.39 -5.32
N LYS A 393 15.17 -18.75 -6.23
CA LYS A 393 16.13 -17.72 -5.82
C LYS A 393 15.31 -16.52 -5.30
N GLY A 394 15.57 -16.11 -4.06
CA GLY A 394 14.91 -14.96 -3.48
C GLY A 394 15.06 -13.72 -4.35
N HIS A 395 14.00 -12.94 -4.53
CA HIS A 395 14.13 -11.60 -5.07
C HIS A 395 14.93 -10.74 -4.08
N PRO A 396 15.83 -9.86 -4.54
CA PRO A 396 16.62 -8.96 -3.68
C PRO A 396 15.77 -8.11 -2.72
N GLU A 397 14.49 -7.89 -3.04
CA GLU A 397 13.52 -7.17 -2.21
C GLU A 397 13.11 -7.94 -0.94
N GLU A 398 13.38 -9.24 -0.87
CA GLU A 398 12.91 -10.10 0.21
C GLU A 398 13.92 -10.24 1.35
N ASP A 399 15.20 -9.96 1.09
CA ASP A 399 16.29 -10.07 2.07
C ASP A 399 16.47 -8.79 2.94
N GLY A 400 15.42 -8.00 3.14
CA GLY A 400 15.44 -6.81 3.99
C GLY A 400 15.92 -5.53 3.31
N ALA A 401 16.26 -5.58 2.02
CA ALA A 401 16.54 -4.39 1.24
C ALA A 401 15.21 -3.71 0.87
N VAL A 402 14.84 -2.68 1.60
CA VAL A 402 13.74 -1.79 1.19
C VAL A 402 14.20 -1.04 -0.05
N MET A 403 13.65 -1.41 -1.21
CA MET A 403 13.90 -0.68 -2.46
C MET A 403 13.27 0.70 -2.36
N LEU A 404 14.05 1.69 -2.04
CA LEU A 404 13.71 3.11 -2.07
C LEU A 404 14.05 3.66 -3.46
N GLY A 405 13.02 3.88 -4.26
CA GLY A 405 13.12 4.74 -5.44
C GLY A 405 14.27 4.46 -6.40
N GLY A 406 14.49 3.19 -6.80
CA GLY A 406 15.48 2.85 -7.83
C GLY A 406 16.96 2.92 -7.42
N ALA A 407 17.28 3.30 -6.19
CA ALA A 407 18.64 3.29 -5.66
C ALA A 407 18.81 2.13 -4.68
N ARG A 408 19.72 1.22 -4.99
CA ARG A 408 20.09 0.10 -4.13
C ARG A 408 21.04 0.63 -3.06
N MET A 409 20.55 0.85 -1.84
CA MET A 409 21.42 1.07 -0.70
C MET A 409 21.67 -0.28 -0.02
N ILE A 410 22.88 -0.81 -0.20
CA ILE A 410 23.38 -1.96 0.56
C ILE A 410 23.86 -1.38 1.90
N MET A 411 23.13 -1.68 2.99
CA MET A 411 23.66 -1.44 4.34
C MET A 411 24.57 -2.63 4.70
N GLU A 412 25.88 -2.47 4.59
CA GLU A 412 26.83 -3.36 5.25
C GLU A 412 26.75 -3.11 6.77
N ALA A 413 26.24 -4.09 7.50
CA ALA A 413 26.39 -4.15 8.93
C ALA A 413 27.85 -4.50 9.25
N ARG A 414 28.59 -3.57 9.86
CA ARG A 414 29.80 -3.83 10.62
C ARG A 414 29.48 -3.90 12.11
#